data_f44034deafccab65d3d9d070f1358013
#
_entry.id   f44034deafccab65d3d9d070f1358013
#
_cell.length_a   1.000
_cell.length_b   1.000
_cell.length_c   1.000
_cell.angle_alpha   90.00
_cell.angle_beta   90.00
_cell.angle_gamma   90.00
#
_symmetry.space_group_name_H-M   'P 1'
#
loop_
_entity.id
_entity.type
_entity.pdbx_description
1 polymer ?
#
loop_
_entity_poly.entity_id
_entity_poly.type
_entity_poly.pdbx_seq_one_letter_code
_entity_poly.pdbx_strand_id
1 'polypeptide(L)'
;MGKAFLAFLITALLLFSLPASSVQAAAAPSKIVISYASLSEREGALFVARDQGFFRKQGLDLDLVYVASAPVALASIAHGDSQINTGSTSGAILGAMAGGLDLVFIAGLVNKLTGTIVAAPDIKTPADLKGKTIGVTSIGGGNWVFTMLALEHWKLDPKRDAISIRVIGSDAVRAQAITTGTIDATQLSTYSYATALKRQGYRVLADLPDLGIPYQGTTVFARRSFINQYPEVVEKVLTAIVEAIAFIQDPANKAAVMRSLAKGLRLSKPEDTAEGYEVIKTLYERKIYPSAEGVRNTIRLLGASNEKIRGLRAEDLIDDRTVRKLEQKGLFQTLSK
;
A
#
# COMPACT_ATOMS: atom_id res chain seq x y z
N MET A 1 92.50 -32.43 -5.40
CA MET A 1 91.53 -33.29 -6.04
C MET A 1 90.25 -33.24 -5.21
N GLY A 2 89.25 -32.45 -5.58
CA GLY A 2 88.02 -32.30 -4.83
C GLY A 2 86.95 -31.90 -5.77
N LYS A 3 85.95 -32.74 -6.00
CA LYS A 3 84.80 -32.49 -6.89
C LYS A 3 83.74 -31.78 -6.11
N ALA A 4 83.35 -30.56 -6.62
CA ALA A 4 82.22 -29.80 -6.15
C ALA A 4 80.89 -30.44 -6.64
N PHE A 5 79.94 -30.65 -5.69
CA PHE A 5 78.57 -31.05 -5.96
C PHE A 5 77.68 -29.80 -5.91
N LEU A 6 77.16 -29.46 -7.07
CA LEU A 6 76.16 -28.35 -7.23
C LEU A 6 74.77 -28.93 -6.98
N ALA A 7 74.15 -28.55 -5.86
CA ALA A 7 72.74 -28.91 -5.56
C ALA A 7 71.81 -27.87 -6.21
N PHE A 8 70.98 -28.30 -7.16
CA PHE A 8 69.93 -27.50 -7.77
C PHE A 8 68.66 -27.56 -6.89
N LEU A 9 68.30 -26.43 -6.29
CA LEU A 9 67.09 -26.31 -5.53
C LEU A 9 65.96 -25.92 -6.49
N ILE A 10 65.08 -26.86 -6.83
CA ILE A 10 63.86 -26.58 -7.63
C ILE A 10 62.76 -26.20 -6.62
N THR A 11 62.45 -24.88 -6.54
CA THR A 11 61.31 -24.39 -5.78
C THR A 11 60.04 -24.53 -6.62
N ALA A 12 59.25 -25.55 -6.36
CA ALA A 12 57.92 -25.71 -6.99
C ALA A 12 56.94 -24.70 -6.40
N LEU A 13 56.58 -23.68 -7.18
CA LEU A 13 55.55 -22.71 -6.85
C LEU A 13 54.17 -23.34 -7.11
N LEU A 14 53.57 -23.92 -6.08
CA LEU A 14 52.17 -24.38 -6.11
C LEU A 14 51.25 -23.17 -6.14
N LEU A 15 50.79 -22.78 -7.31
CA LEU A 15 49.66 -21.86 -7.50
C LEU A 15 48.40 -22.56 -6.99
N PHE A 16 47.98 -22.23 -5.78
CA PHE A 16 46.67 -22.56 -5.23
C PHE A 16 45.65 -21.68 -5.98
N SER A 17 45.08 -22.20 -7.07
CA SER A 17 43.87 -21.60 -7.66
C SER A 17 42.71 -21.88 -6.73
N LEU A 18 42.32 -20.87 -5.92
CA LEU A 18 41.06 -20.85 -5.19
C LEU A 18 39.91 -20.92 -6.22
N PRO A 19 38.99 -21.87 -6.10
CA PRO A 19 37.82 -21.86 -6.97
C PRO A 19 37.07 -20.58 -6.67
N ALA A 20 36.88 -19.72 -7.67
CA ALA A 20 35.95 -18.61 -7.60
C ALA A 20 34.55 -19.21 -7.37
N SER A 21 34.08 -19.17 -6.13
CA SER A 21 32.71 -19.54 -5.81
C SER A 21 31.81 -18.59 -6.60
N SER A 22 31.31 -19.05 -7.73
CA SER A 22 30.23 -18.39 -8.44
C SER A 22 29.06 -18.35 -7.46
N VAL A 23 28.76 -17.15 -6.93
CA VAL A 23 27.51 -16.90 -6.21
C VAL A 23 26.40 -17.15 -7.23
N GLN A 24 25.86 -18.35 -7.19
CA GLN A 24 24.73 -18.73 -8.04
C GLN A 24 23.55 -17.90 -7.57
N ALA A 25 23.14 -16.94 -8.37
CA ALA A 25 21.94 -16.17 -8.10
C ALA A 25 20.77 -17.15 -7.86
N ALA A 26 20.14 -17.09 -6.70
CA ALA A 26 19.03 -17.95 -6.41
C ALA A 26 17.98 -17.78 -7.48
N ALA A 27 17.46 -18.87 -8.03
CA ALA A 27 16.41 -18.81 -9.05
C ALA A 27 15.22 -18.02 -8.50
N ALA A 28 14.68 -17.10 -9.31
CA ALA A 28 13.51 -16.34 -8.93
C ALA A 28 12.35 -17.29 -8.56
N PRO A 29 11.50 -16.95 -7.59
CA PRO A 29 10.33 -17.74 -7.28
C PRO A 29 9.53 -18.03 -8.55
N SER A 30 9.13 -19.28 -8.76
CA SER A 30 8.35 -19.70 -9.94
C SER A 30 7.00 -18.98 -10.01
N LYS A 31 6.49 -18.55 -8.85
CA LYS A 31 5.25 -17.81 -8.71
C LYS A 31 5.41 -16.70 -7.67
N ILE A 32 4.89 -15.52 -7.98
CA ILE A 32 4.86 -14.37 -7.07
C ILE A 32 3.46 -14.21 -6.50
N VAL A 33 3.35 -14.03 -5.20
CA VAL A 33 2.09 -13.71 -4.53
C VAL A 33 2.15 -12.27 -4.03
N ILE A 34 1.21 -11.45 -4.50
CA ILE A 34 0.93 -10.14 -3.93
C ILE A 34 -0.32 -10.27 -3.06
N SER A 35 -0.18 -10.08 -1.75
CA SER A 35 -1.32 -9.95 -0.86
C SER A 35 -1.78 -8.48 -0.77
N TYR A 36 -3.11 -8.27 -0.70
CA TYR A 36 -3.69 -6.93 -0.59
C TYR A 36 -4.78 -6.89 0.48
N ALA A 37 -4.89 -5.74 1.17
CA ALA A 37 -5.64 -5.67 2.43
C ALA A 37 -7.06 -5.09 2.30
N SER A 38 -7.47 -4.65 1.11
CA SER A 38 -8.75 -3.94 0.94
C SER A 38 -9.45 -4.33 -0.36
N LEU A 39 -10.75 -4.55 -0.29
CA LEU A 39 -11.62 -4.59 -1.46
C LEU A 39 -12.15 -3.18 -1.71
N SER A 40 -11.32 -2.33 -2.30
CA SER A 40 -11.68 -0.96 -2.67
C SER A 40 -11.00 -0.56 -3.98
N GLU A 41 -11.50 0.47 -4.60
CA GLU A 41 -11.04 0.99 -5.90
C GLU A 41 -9.56 1.41 -5.87
N ARG A 42 -9.02 1.76 -4.71
CA ARG A 42 -7.59 2.12 -4.56
C ARG A 42 -6.62 0.97 -4.88
N GLU A 43 -7.09 -0.27 -4.90
CA GLU A 43 -6.32 -1.44 -5.36
C GLU A 43 -6.46 -1.67 -6.87
N GLY A 44 -7.17 -0.79 -7.55
CA GLY A 44 -7.49 -0.90 -8.98
C GLY A 44 -6.28 -1.07 -9.88
N ALA A 45 -5.13 -0.47 -9.54
CA ALA A 45 -3.89 -0.68 -10.28
C ALA A 45 -3.47 -2.16 -10.32
N LEU A 46 -3.64 -2.90 -9.21
CA LEU A 46 -3.37 -4.35 -9.17
C LEU A 46 -4.37 -5.13 -10.02
N PHE A 47 -5.67 -4.80 -9.91
CA PHE A 47 -6.72 -5.49 -10.66
C PHE A 47 -6.54 -5.30 -12.16
N VAL A 48 -6.24 -4.07 -12.59
CA VAL A 48 -5.95 -3.73 -13.98
C VAL A 48 -4.66 -4.40 -14.45
N ALA A 49 -3.58 -4.36 -13.66
CA ALA A 49 -2.32 -5.01 -14.02
C ALA A 49 -2.49 -6.52 -14.26
N ARG A 50 -3.29 -7.19 -13.44
CA ARG A 50 -3.64 -8.61 -13.60
C ARG A 50 -4.49 -8.83 -14.86
N ASP A 51 -5.61 -8.12 -14.99
CA ASP A 51 -6.64 -8.43 -15.98
C ASP A 51 -6.26 -7.96 -17.39
N GLN A 52 -5.51 -6.86 -17.53
CA GLN A 52 -4.94 -6.37 -18.79
C GLN A 52 -3.61 -7.04 -19.14
N GLY A 53 -3.09 -7.92 -18.27
CA GLY A 53 -1.92 -8.75 -18.56
C GLY A 53 -0.58 -8.05 -18.40
N PHE A 54 -0.50 -6.89 -17.71
CA PHE A 54 0.76 -6.19 -17.52
C PHE A 54 1.79 -7.01 -16.72
N PHE A 55 1.36 -7.79 -15.71
CA PHE A 55 2.27 -8.72 -15.04
C PHE A 55 2.81 -9.79 -15.99
N ARG A 56 1.95 -10.38 -16.83
CA ARG A 56 2.37 -11.39 -17.83
C ARG A 56 3.30 -10.80 -18.89
N LYS A 57 3.08 -9.54 -19.30
CA LYS A 57 3.96 -8.81 -20.22
C LYS A 57 5.38 -8.67 -19.67
N GLN A 58 5.50 -8.55 -18.33
CA GLN A 58 6.79 -8.55 -17.65
C GLN A 58 7.37 -9.96 -17.40
N GLY A 59 6.69 -11.02 -17.88
CA GLY A 59 7.11 -12.41 -17.68
C GLY A 59 6.91 -12.90 -16.25
N LEU A 60 5.96 -12.32 -15.51
CA LEU A 60 5.63 -12.73 -14.13
C LEU A 60 4.42 -13.67 -14.12
N ASP A 61 4.58 -14.83 -13.47
CA ASP A 61 3.46 -15.63 -12.98
C ASP A 61 3.09 -15.12 -11.58
N LEU A 62 1.89 -14.50 -11.47
CA LEU A 62 1.54 -13.75 -10.27
C LEU A 62 0.09 -13.96 -9.86
N ASP A 63 -0.10 -14.23 -8.56
CA ASP A 63 -1.41 -14.27 -7.91
C ASP A 63 -1.64 -13.02 -7.05
N LEU A 64 -2.88 -12.52 -7.09
CA LEU A 64 -3.38 -11.52 -6.16
C LEU A 64 -4.25 -12.20 -5.10
N VAL A 65 -3.88 -12.09 -3.82
CA VAL A 65 -4.58 -12.73 -2.70
C VAL A 65 -5.13 -11.66 -1.75
N TYR A 66 -6.45 -11.62 -1.59
CA TYR A 66 -7.09 -10.76 -0.61
C TYR A 66 -6.92 -11.31 0.80
N VAL A 67 -6.34 -10.52 1.70
CA VAL A 67 -6.13 -10.85 3.11
C VAL A 67 -6.65 -9.71 3.99
N ALA A 68 -7.88 -9.84 4.49
CA ALA A 68 -8.53 -8.81 5.30
C ALA A 68 -7.86 -8.59 6.68
N SER A 69 -7.15 -9.59 7.18
CA SER A 69 -6.50 -9.56 8.50
C SER A 69 -5.05 -9.13 8.40
N ALA A 70 -4.69 -7.97 8.95
CA ALA A 70 -3.32 -7.48 8.97
C ALA A 70 -2.32 -8.45 9.66
N PRO A 71 -2.64 -9.08 10.81
CA PRO A 71 -1.76 -10.11 11.40
C PRO A 71 -1.50 -11.28 10.46
N VAL A 72 -2.53 -11.76 9.73
CA VAL A 72 -2.37 -12.87 8.76
C VAL A 72 -1.51 -12.44 7.57
N ALA A 73 -1.72 -11.24 7.03
CA ALA A 73 -0.92 -10.69 5.95
C ALA A 73 0.56 -10.52 6.36
N LEU A 74 0.81 -10.04 7.58
CA LEU A 74 2.16 -9.90 8.13
C LEU A 74 2.84 -11.26 8.37
N ALA A 75 2.10 -12.26 8.86
CA ALA A 75 2.61 -13.62 9.00
C ALA A 75 2.96 -14.22 7.63
N SER A 76 2.07 -14.09 6.64
CA SER A 76 2.30 -14.57 5.28
C SER A 76 3.58 -13.98 4.67
N ILE A 77 3.81 -12.67 4.80
CA ILE A 77 5.03 -12.04 4.27
C ILE A 77 6.28 -12.42 5.08
N ALA A 78 6.15 -12.60 6.39
CA ALA A 78 7.24 -13.02 7.26
C ALA A 78 7.71 -14.44 6.92
N HIS A 79 6.80 -15.37 6.64
CA HIS A 79 7.11 -16.75 6.26
C HIS A 79 7.45 -16.91 4.76
N GLY A 80 7.18 -15.90 3.93
CA GLY A 80 7.45 -15.95 2.49
C GLY A 80 6.33 -16.55 1.64
N ASP A 81 5.14 -16.78 2.21
CA ASP A 81 3.95 -17.21 1.49
C ASP A 81 3.44 -16.11 0.54
N SER A 82 3.63 -14.85 0.90
CA SER A 82 3.55 -13.71 -0.01
C SER A 82 4.87 -12.96 -0.04
N GLN A 83 5.26 -12.48 -1.22
CA GLN A 83 6.52 -11.77 -1.42
C GLN A 83 6.36 -10.27 -1.30
N ILE A 84 5.20 -9.78 -1.73
CA ILE A 84 4.85 -8.36 -1.77
C ILE A 84 3.47 -8.19 -1.16
N ASN A 85 3.26 -7.05 -0.52
CA ASN A 85 1.94 -6.69 0.00
C ASN A 85 1.60 -5.25 -0.42
N THR A 86 0.29 -4.99 -0.59
CA THR A 86 -0.21 -3.63 -0.71
C THR A 86 -1.18 -3.32 0.42
N GLY A 87 -1.15 -2.07 0.88
CA GLY A 87 -2.01 -1.62 1.95
C GLY A 87 -1.67 -0.21 2.40
N SER A 88 -2.41 0.28 3.38
CA SER A 88 -2.14 1.58 4.01
C SER A 88 -1.15 1.44 5.15
N THR A 89 -0.30 2.43 5.36
CA THR A 89 0.52 2.51 6.58
C THR A 89 -0.38 2.49 7.82
N SER A 90 -0.17 1.51 8.68
CA SER A 90 -1.03 1.25 9.84
C SER A 90 -0.22 0.87 11.06
N GLY A 91 -0.88 0.84 12.23
CA GLY A 91 -0.26 0.41 13.48
C GLY A 91 0.24 -1.03 13.44
N ALA A 92 -0.44 -1.93 12.71
CA ALA A 92 0.01 -3.30 12.54
C ALA A 92 1.33 -3.38 11.77
N ILE A 93 1.43 -2.65 10.65
CA ILE A 93 2.64 -2.64 9.80
C ILE A 93 3.78 -1.96 10.54
N LEU A 94 3.58 -0.75 11.09
CA LEU A 94 4.62 -0.04 11.85
C LEU A 94 5.02 -0.79 13.11
N GLY A 95 4.07 -1.45 13.79
CA GLY A 95 4.35 -2.29 14.95
C GLY A 95 5.20 -3.51 14.60
N ALA A 96 4.97 -4.15 13.46
CA ALA A 96 5.79 -5.26 12.97
C ALA A 96 7.22 -4.79 12.61
N MET A 97 7.35 -3.65 11.94
CA MET A 97 8.64 -3.03 11.64
C MET A 97 9.38 -2.65 12.93
N ALA A 98 8.70 -2.04 13.91
CA ALA A 98 9.26 -1.71 15.22
C ALA A 98 9.62 -2.96 16.04
N GLY A 99 8.97 -4.09 15.76
CA GLY A 99 9.29 -5.41 16.32
C GLY A 99 10.44 -6.12 15.62
N GLY A 100 11.07 -5.51 14.61
CA GLY A 100 12.23 -6.04 13.89
C GLY A 100 11.88 -6.84 12.64
N LEU A 101 10.62 -6.87 12.20
CA LEU A 101 10.31 -7.49 10.91
C LEU A 101 10.92 -6.64 9.78
N ASP A 102 11.73 -7.28 8.94
CA ASP A 102 12.53 -6.67 7.87
C ASP A 102 11.67 -6.20 6.68
N LEU A 103 10.72 -5.29 6.95
CA LEU A 103 9.83 -4.71 5.94
C LEU A 103 10.23 -3.29 5.59
N VAL A 104 10.08 -2.94 4.30
CA VAL A 104 10.23 -1.56 3.82
C VAL A 104 9.18 -1.22 2.78
N PHE A 105 8.80 0.05 2.73
CA PHE A 105 7.96 0.62 1.68
C PHE A 105 8.80 0.85 0.43
N ILE A 106 8.44 0.20 -0.68
CA ILE A 106 9.18 0.26 -1.95
C ILE A 106 8.49 1.14 -3.00
N ALA A 107 7.18 1.37 -2.85
CA ALA A 107 6.47 2.31 -3.69
C ALA A 107 5.26 2.90 -2.94
N GLY A 108 4.87 4.12 -3.32
CA GLY A 108 3.67 4.81 -2.88
C GLY A 108 2.76 5.08 -4.07
N LEU A 109 1.70 4.30 -4.20
CA LEU A 109 0.76 4.45 -5.30
C LEU A 109 -0.21 5.61 -5.05
N VAL A 110 -0.53 5.87 -3.78
CA VAL A 110 -1.37 6.98 -3.31
C VAL A 110 -0.75 7.56 -2.05
N ASN A 111 -0.31 8.81 -2.11
CA ASN A 111 0.42 9.48 -1.03
C ASN A 111 -0.45 10.49 -0.24
N LYS A 112 -1.74 10.26 -0.19
CA LYS A 112 -2.73 11.07 0.52
C LYS A 112 -3.79 10.18 1.15
N LEU A 113 -4.59 10.73 2.02
CA LEU A 113 -5.75 10.03 2.56
C LEU A 113 -6.72 9.66 1.43
N THR A 114 -7.46 8.57 1.59
CA THR A 114 -8.41 8.08 0.59
C THR A 114 -9.78 7.82 1.19
N GLY A 115 -10.80 7.81 0.32
CA GLY A 115 -12.19 7.58 0.71
C GLY A 115 -12.87 8.85 1.19
N THR A 116 -14.05 8.66 1.74
CA THR A 116 -15.01 9.70 2.05
C THR A 116 -15.46 9.59 3.50
N ILE A 117 -15.54 10.70 4.21
CA ILE A 117 -16.24 10.73 5.51
C ILE A 117 -17.70 11.03 5.27
N VAL A 118 -18.54 10.06 5.62
CA VAL A 118 -19.99 10.14 5.53
C VAL A 118 -20.56 10.23 6.94
N ALA A 119 -21.60 11.08 7.11
CA ALA A 119 -22.28 11.31 8.37
C ALA A 119 -23.80 11.27 8.21
N ALA A 120 -24.50 11.12 9.33
CA ALA A 120 -25.96 11.19 9.42
C ALA A 120 -26.50 12.53 8.88
N PRO A 121 -27.77 12.59 8.41
CA PRO A 121 -28.31 13.77 7.72
C PRO A 121 -28.31 15.06 8.55
N ASP A 122 -28.38 14.97 9.89
CA ASP A 122 -28.35 16.09 10.83
C ASP A 122 -26.94 16.67 11.06
N ILE A 123 -25.87 15.92 10.71
CA ILE A 123 -24.48 16.35 10.83
C ILE A 123 -24.07 17.05 9.52
N LYS A 124 -23.98 18.37 9.56
CA LYS A 124 -23.77 19.20 8.36
C LYS A 124 -22.33 19.62 8.17
N THR A 125 -21.58 19.72 9.26
CA THR A 125 -20.19 20.20 9.28
C THR A 125 -19.34 19.28 10.14
N PRO A 126 -18.00 19.27 9.99
CA PRO A 126 -17.12 18.53 10.89
C PRO A 126 -17.30 18.90 12.37
N ALA A 127 -17.65 20.16 12.68
CA ALA A 127 -17.88 20.60 14.07
C ALA A 127 -19.05 19.88 14.75
N ASP A 128 -20.04 19.43 13.96
CA ASP A 128 -21.21 18.71 14.46
C ASP A 128 -20.87 17.26 14.91
N LEU A 129 -19.65 16.79 14.68
CA LEU A 129 -19.16 15.50 15.17
C LEU A 129 -18.91 15.47 16.69
N LYS A 130 -18.91 16.62 17.36
CA LYS A 130 -18.77 16.67 18.82
C LYS A 130 -19.89 15.90 19.52
N GLY A 131 -19.51 15.03 20.46
CA GLY A 131 -20.45 14.15 21.17
C GLY A 131 -20.99 12.99 20.35
N LYS A 132 -20.55 12.82 19.10
CA LYS A 132 -21.05 11.80 18.18
C LYS A 132 -20.19 10.53 18.17
N THR A 133 -20.73 9.45 17.60
CA THR A 133 -20.05 8.16 17.46
C THR A 133 -19.57 7.96 16.05
N ILE A 134 -18.25 7.72 15.89
CA ILE A 134 -17.64 7.42 14.59
C ILE A 134 -17.26 5.95 14.52
N GLY A 135 -17.73 5.26 13.49
CA GLY A 135 -17.42 3.85 13.24
C GLY A 135 -16.08 3.67 12.53
N VAL A 136 -15.27 2.71 13.00
CA VAL A 136 -13.99 2.35 12.38
C VAL A 136 -13.87 0.84 12.19
N THR A 137 -12.91 0.39 11.35
CA THR A 137 -12.64 -1.04 11.15
C THR A 137 -11.97 -1.68 12.36
N SER A 138 -10.94 -1.02 12.90
CA SER A 138 -10.17 -1.42 14.07
C SER A 138 -9.37 -0.23 14.60
N ILE A 139 -9.07 -0.21 15.87
CA ILE A 139 -8.19 0.83 16.47
C ILE A 139 -6.76 0.65 15.92
N GLY A 140 -6.15 1.75 15.50
CA GLY A 140 -4.81 1.75 14.90
C GLY A 140 -4.74 1.20 13.46
N GLY A 141 -5.86 0.73 12.89
CA GLY A 141 -5.97 0.35 11.48
C GLY A 141 -5.97 1.56 10.54
N GLY A 142 -5.80 1.32 9.23
CA GLY A 142 -5.72 2.41 8.24
C GLY A 142 -6.94 3.34 8.27
N ASN A 143 -8.15 2.79 8.31
CA ASN A 143 -9.39 3.56 8.41
C ASN A 143 -9.44 4.44 9.68
N TRP A 144 -8.98 3.90 10.82
CA TRP A 144 -8.87 4.66 12.06
C TRP A 144 -7.86 5.81 11.91
N VAL A 145 -6.68 5.55 11.31
CA VAL A 145 -5.67 6.58 11.05
C VAL A 145 -6.23 7.68 10.15
N PHE A 146 -6.97 7.33 9.09
CA PHE A 146 -7.64 8.31 8.22
C PHE A 146 -8.61 9.20 9.00
N THR A 147 -9.45 8.58 9.84
CA THR A 147 -10.40 9.28 10.70
C THR A 147 -9.70 10.22 11.66
N MET A 148 -8.65 9.75 12.35
CA MET A 148 -7.93 10.56 13.33
C MET A 148 -7.20 11.74 12.69
N LEU A 149 -6.56 11.56 11.53
CA LEU A 149 -5.90 12.64 10.80
C LEU A 149 -6.90 13.67 10.27
N ALA A 150 -8.07 13.24 9.83
CA ALA A 150 -9.13 14.16 9.40
C ALA A 150 -9.69 14.96 10.60
N LEU A 151 -9.94 14.31 11.75
CA LEU A 151 -10.35 15.01 12.95
C LEU A 151 -9.30 16.05 13.39
N GLU A 152 -8.03 15.68 13.40
CA GLU A 152 -6.93 16.61 13.71
C GLU A 152 -6.89 17.80 12.75
N HIS A 153 -7.06 17.57 11.45
CA HIS A 153 -7.14 18.61 10.44
C HIS A 153 -8.27 19.60 10.73
N TRP A 154 -9.41 19.11 11.20
CA TRP A 154 -10.56 19.95 11.63
C TRP A 154 -10.41 20.50 13.04
N LYS A 155 -9.25 20.30 13.70
CA LYS A 155 -8.99 20.72 15.09
C LYS A 155 -9.96 20.08 16.10
N LEU A 156 -10.45 18.89 15.79
CA LEU A 156 -11.26 18.06 16.70
C LEU A 156 -10.36 17.04 17.39
N ASP A 157 -10.64 16.80 18.67
CA ASP A 157 -9.97 15.80 19.50
C ASP A 157 -11.02 14.87 20.12
N PRO A 158 -10.94 13.55 19.91
CA PRO A 158 -11.97 12.63 20.39
C PRO A 158 -12.23 12.73 21.90
N LYS A 159 -11.19 12.91 22.70
CA LYS A 159 -11.34 13.01 24.17
C LYS A 159 -11.93 14.35 24.59
N ARG A 160 -11.37 15.44 24.09
CA ARG A 160 -11.82 16.80 24.44
C ARG A 160 -13.23 17.07 23.94
N ASP A 161 -13.55 16.63 22.71
CA ASP A 161 -14.82 16.91 22.05
C ASP A 161 -15.85 15.78 22.23
N ALA A 162 -15.59 14.83 23.15
CA ALA A 162 -16.46 13.69 23.51
C ALA A 162 -16.86 12.82 22.29
N ILE A 163 -16.01 12.70 21.28
CA ILE A 163 -16.25 11.87 20.09
C ILE A 163 -15.94 10.42 20.43
N SER A 164 -16.95 9.55 20.33
CA SER A 164 -16.79 8.10 20.57
C SER A 164 -16.28 7.39 19.31
N ILE A 165 -15.16 6.67 19.41
CA ILE A 165 -14.65 5.83 18.32
C ILE A 165 -15.07 4.38 18.59
N ARG A 166 -15.88 3.80 17.69
CA ARG A 166 -16.42 2.44 17.84
C ARG A 166 -15.91 1.51 16.74
N VAL A 167 -15.42 0.34 17.14
CA VAL A 167 -15.05 -0.71 16.20
C VAL A 167 -16.32 -1.40 15.68
N ILE A 168 -16.56 -1.33 14.37
CA ILE A 168 -17.75 -1.84 13.70
C ILE A 168 -17.41 -2.93 12.68
N GLY A 169 -16.31 -2.80 11.94
CA GLY A 169 -15.89 -3.78 10.93
C GLY A 169 -15.70 -3.18 9.54
N SER A 170 -16.01 -3.97 8.50
CA SER A 170 -15.77 -3.59 7.09
C SER A 170 -16.60 -2.39 6.63
N ASP A 171 -16.27 -1.82 5.45
CA ASP A 171 -17.02 -0.72 4.85
C ASP A 171 -18.51 -1.04 4.69
N ALA A 172 -18.85 -2.27 4.27
CA ALA A 172 -20.23 -2.71 4.13
C ALA A 172 -20.98 -2.69 5.47
N VAL A 173 -20.35 -3.20 6.53
CA VAL A 173 -20.95 -3.23 7.88
C VAL A 173 -21.10 -1.81 8.44
N ARG A 174 -20.12 -0.92 8.20
CA ARG A 174 -20.21 0.48 8.65
C ARG A 174 -21.26 1.27 7.86
N ALA A 175 -21.39 1.01 6.55
CA ALA A 175 -22.45 1.60 5.74
C ALA A 175 -23.84 1.18 6.25
N GLN A 176 -24.01 -0.07 6.70
CA GLN A 176 -25.24 -0.50 7.35
C GLN A 176 -25.41 0.11 8.74
N ALA A 177 -24.36 0.18 9.54
CA ALA A 177 -24.41 0.72 10.91
C ALA A 177 -24.83 2.20 10.94
N ILE A 178 -24.43 2.99 9.95
CA ILE A 178 -24.86 4.39 9.87
C ILE A 178 -26.35 4.49 9.47
N THR A 179 -26.87 3.60 8.62
CA THR A 179 -28.30 3.61 8.24
C THR A 179 -29.22 3.17 9.38
N THR A 180 -28.72 2.36 10.31
CA THR A 180 -29.46 1.94 11.50
C THR A 180 -29.29 2.88 12.69
N GLY A 181 -28.52 3.96 12.56
CA GLY A 181 -28.23 4.90 13.64
C GLY A 181 -27.32 4.34 14.74
N THR A 182 -26.64 3.20 14.49
CA THR A 182 -25.67 2.60 15.43
C THR A 182 -24.41 3.46 15.56
N ILE A 183 -24.08 4.19 14.51
CA ILE A 183 -23.02 5.19 14.45
C ILE A 183 -23.52 6.44 13.71
N ASP A 184 -22.94 7.59 14.03
CA ASP A 184 -23.31 8.88 13.44
C ASP A 184 -22.48 9.23 12.21
N ALA A 185 -21.25 8.74 12.13
CA ALA A 185 -20.36 8.98 11.00
C ALA A 185 -19.38 7.82 10.81
N THR A 186 -18.79 7.75 9.62
CA THR A 186 -17.71 6.79 9.30
C THR A 186 -16.90 7.24 8.09
N GLN A 187 -15.65 6.82 8.01
CA GLN A 187 -14.86 6.88 6.79
C GLN A 187 -15.11 5.61 5.98
N LEU A 188 -15.44 5.76 4.70
CA LEU A 188 -15.59 4.68 3.73
C LEU A 188 -14.48 4.76 2.70
N SER A 189 -13.76 3.67 2.51
CA SER A 189 -12.70 3.57 1.48
C SER A 189 -13.27 3.20 0.11
N THR A 190 -14.45 2.57 0.09
CA THR A 190 -15.17 2.16 -1.12
C THR A 190 -16.17 3.25 -1.50
N TYR A 191 -15.93 3.91 -2.62
CA TYR A 191 -16.70 5.09 -3.04
C TYR A 191 -18.16 4.76 -3.40
N SER A 192 -18.43 3.55 -3.90
CA SER A 192 -19.79 3.11 -4.19
C SER A 192 -20.70 3.10 -2.95
N TYR A 193 -20.18 2.76 -1.77
CA TYR A 193 -20.95 2.85 -0.52
C TYR A 193 -21.23 4.30 -0.12
N ALA A 194 -20.23 5.18 -0.23
CA ALA A 194 -20.41 6.60 0.07
C ALA A 194 -21.47 7.24 -0.84
N THR A 195 -21.44 6.91 -2.13
CA THR A 195 -22.43 7.37 -3.10
C THR A 195 -23.83 6.83 -2.82
N ALA A 196 -23.94 5.54 -2.49
CA ALA A 196 -25.23 4.96 -2.13
C ALA A 196 -25.85 5.65 -0.92
N LEU A 197 -25.06 5.96 0.10
CA LEU A 197 -25.50 6.71 1.27
C LEU A 197 -25.87 8.17 0.93
N LYS A 198 -25.07 8.83 0.10
CA LYS A 198 -25.36 10.20 -0.37
C LYS A 198 -26.72 10.28 -1.07
N ARG A 199 -27.05 9.29 -1.92
CA ARG A 199 -28.37 9.19 -2.58
C ARG A 199 -29.52 8.99 -1.60
N GLN A 200 -29.26 8.42 -0.43
CA GLN A 200 -30.22 8.26 0.67
C GLN A 200 -30.29 9.49 1.61
N GLY A 201 -29.58 10.59 1.32
CA GLY A 201 -29.62 11.83 2.09
C GLY A 201 -28.54 11.95 3.17
N TYR A 202 -27.62 10.96 3.31
CA TYR A 202 -26.47 11.08 4.19
C TYR A 202 -25.50 12.16 3.70
N ARG A 203 -24.77 12.78 4.62
CA ARG A 203 -23.87 13.89 4.33
C ARG A 203 -22.46 13.40 4.04
N VAL A 204 -21.87 13.88 2.97
CA VAL A 204 -20.42 13.80 2.74
C VAL A 204 -19.80 15.01 3.42
N LEU A 205 -19.03 14.76 4.50
CA LEU A 205 -18.32 15.83 5.22
C LEU A 205 -17.00 16.17 4.53
N ALA A 206 -16.34 15.18 3.95
CA ALA A 206 -15.16 15.39 3.12
C ALA A 206 -14.90 14.19 2.20
N ASP A 207 -14.40 14.46 1.01
CA ASP A 207 -13.58 13.54 0.24
C ASP A 207 -12.14 13.71 0.72
N LEU A 208 -11.59 12.68 1.34
CA LEU A 208 -10.33 12.78 2.07
C LEU A 208 -9.12 13.18 1.22
N PRO A 209 -9.03 12.78 -0.07
CA PRO A 209 -7.96 13.26 -0.93
C PRO A 209 -7.87 14.79 -1.04
N ASP A 210 -9.01 15.48 -0.92
CA ASP A 210 -9.11 16.94 -1.08
C ASP A 210 -8.58 17.71 0.15
N LEU A 211 -8.43 17.01 1.30
CA LEU A 211 -7.87 17.64 2.50
C LEU A 211 -6.36 17.91 2.40
N GLY A 212 -5.67 17.35 1.40
CA GLY A 212 -4.24 17.57 1.18
C GLY A 212 -3.34 17.05 2.31
N ILE A 213 -3.84 16.13 3.15
CA ILE A 213 -3.09 15.58 4.27
C ILE A 213 -2.10 14.53 3.76
N PRO A 214 -0.78 14.73 3.93
CA PRO A 214 0.21 13.75 3.54
C PRO A 214 0.04 12.44 4.31
N TYR A 215 -0.11 11.35 3.56
CA TYR A 215 -0.25 10.02 4.13
C TYR A 215 0.27 8.97 3.15
N GLN A 216 0.94 7.94 3.64
CA GLN A 216 1.31 6.80 2.81
C GLN A 216 0.10 5.86 2.70
N GLY A 217 -0.77 6.14 1.72
CA GLY A 217 -2.11 5.55 1.59
C GLY A 217 -2.12 4.15 1.01
N THR A 218 -1.97 4.01 -0.31
CA THR A 218 -1.75 2.72 -0.95
C THR A 218 -0.27 2.57 -1.21
N THR A 219 0.38 1.74 -0.42
CA THR A 219 1.82 1.48 -0.51
C THR A 219 2.09 0.05 -0.94
N VAL A 220 3.19 -0.15 -1.65
CA VAL A 220 3.76 -1.47 -1.93
C VAL A 220 4.90 -1.68 -0.95
N PHE A 221 4.92 -2.80 -0.26
CA PHE A 221 6.00 -3.14 0.67
C PHE A 221 6.39 -4.61 0.58
N ALA A 222 7.64 -4.87 0.90
CA ALA A 222 8.24 -6.20 0.86
C ALA A 222 9.32 -6.32 1.93
N ARG A 223 9.84 -7.54 2.16
CA ARG A 223 11.03 -7.72 2.99
C ARG A 223 12.26 -7.20 2.26
N ARG A 224 13.14 -6.50 2.96
CA ARG A 224 14.42 -6.01 2.43
C ARG A 224 15.28 -7.16 1.90
N SER A 225 15.24 -8.32 2.56
CA SER A 225 15.89 -9.54 2.10
C SER A 225 15.38 -9.98 0.72
N PHE A 226 14.06 -9.96 0.48
CA PHE A 226 13.48 -10.31 -0.82
C PHE A 226 13.89 -9.32 -1.91
N ILE A 227 13.85 -8.01 -1.61
CA ILE A 227 14.25 -6.95 -2.55
C ILE A 227 15.70 -7.12 -2.99
N ASN A 228 16.59 -7.41 -2.05
CA ASN A 228 18.02 -7.61 -2.32
C ASN A 228 18.29 -8.90 -3.09
N GLN A 229 17.53 -9.96 -2.83
CA GLN A 229 17.70 -11.25 -3.48
C GLN A 229 17.11 -11.26 -4.91
N TYR A 230 15.99 -10.55 -5.12
CA TYR A 230 15.23 -10.57 -6.38
C TYR A 230 14.90 -9.15 -6.90
N PRO A 231 15.91 -8.28 -7.09
CA PRO A 231 15.68 -6.88 -7.47
C PRO A 231 14.99 -6.75 -8.83
N GLU A 232 15.23 -7.69 -9.77
CA GLU A 232 14.59 -7.70 -11.07
C GLU A 232 13.10 -8.06 -11.00
N VAL A 233 12.70 -8.93 -10.07
CA VAL A 233 11.28 -9.26 -9.85
C VAL A 233 10.55 -8.03 -9.33
N VAL A 234 11.13 -7.32 -8.35
CA VAL A 234 10.56 -6.09 -7.81
C VAL A 234 10.42 -5.02 -8.90
N GLU A 235 11.45 -4.85 -9.74
CA GLU A 235 11.42 -3.92 -10.88
C GLU A 235 10.28 -4.26 -11.85
N LYS A 236 10.14 -5.52 -12.24
CA LYS A 236 9.07 -5.99 -13.13
C LYS A 236 7.67 -5.77 -12.54
N VAL A 237 7.49 -6.05 -11.24
CA VAL A 237 6.22 -5.82 -10.54
C VAL A 237 5.87 -4.33 -10.54
N LEU A 238 6.80 -3.45 -10.15
CA LEU A 238 6.55 -2.01 -10.13
C LEU A 238 6.34 -1.45 -11.55
N THR A 239 7.06 -1.95 -12.56
CA THR A 239 6.82 -1.60 -13.97
C THR A 239 5.39 -1.92 -14.39
N ALA A 240 4.90 -3.13 -14.12
CA ALA A 240 3.54 -3.55 -14.44
C ALA A 240 2.47 -2.68 -13.74
N ILE A 241 2.71 -2.30 -12.49
CA ILE A 241 1.82 -1.41 -11.74
C ILE A 241 1.79 -0.01 -12.37
N VAL A 242 2.94 0.55 -12.74
CA VAL A 242 3.03 1.88 -13.39
C VAL A 242 2.33 1.86 -14.75
N GLU A 243 2.51 0.80 -15.56
CA GLU A 243 1.78 0.62 -16.82
C GLU A 243 0.26 0.56 -16.59
N ALA A 244 -0.19 -0.13 -15.54
CA ALA A 244 -1.60 -0.19 -15.18
C ALA A 244 -2.14 1.17 -14.71
N ILE A 245 -1.37 1.95 -13.97
CA ILE A 245 -1.75 3.32 -13.58
C ILE A 245 -1.93 4.21 -14.82
N ALA A 246 -0.98 4.17 -15.75
CA ALA A 246 -1.08 4.91 -17.00
C ALA A 246 -2.32 4.48 -17.82
N PHE A 247 -2.59 3.16 -17.88
CA PHE A 247 -3.79 2.63 -18.52
C PHE A 247 -5.09 3.13 -17.88
N ILE A 248 -5.14 3.22 -16.54
CA ILE A 248 -6.29 3.77 -15.80
C ILE A 248 -6.51 5.26 -16.11
N GLN A 249 -5.42 6.00 -16.24
CA GLN A 249 -5.46 7.46 -16.47
C GLN A 249 -5.87 7.84 -17.89
N ASP A 250 -5.80 6.91 -18.83
CA ASP A 250 -6.26 7.13 -20.21
C ASP A 250 -7.78 6.88 -20.31
N PRO A 251 -8.60 7.91 -20.63
CA PRO A 251 -10.05 7.79 -20.73
C PRO A 251 -10.53 6.78 -21.78
N ALA A 252 -9.73 6.50 -22.81
CA ALA A 252 -10.05 5.49 -23.83
C ALA A 252 -10.22 4.08 -23.22
N ASN A 253 -9.58 3.82 -22.08
CA ASN A 253 -9.60 2.52 -21.41
C ASN A 253 -10.71 2.39 -20.36
N LYS A 254 -11.56 3.41 -20.16
CA LYS A 254 -12.59 3.47 -19.11
C LYS A 254 -13.37 2.15 -18.96
N ALA A 255 -13.92 1.65 -20.05
CA ALA A 255 -14.74 0.43 -20.00
C ALA A 255 -13.94 -0.81 -19.55
N ALA A 256 -12.68 -0.94 -19.97
CA ALA A 256 -11.80 -2.04 -19.56
C ALA A 256 -11.42 -1.93 -18.07
N VAL A 257 -11.13 -0.72 -17.60
CA VAL A 257 -10.83 -0.45 -16.18
C VAL A 257 -12.04 -0.78 -15.31
N MET A 258 -13.24 -0.33 -15.68
CA MET A 258 -14.48 -0.62 -14.94
C MET A 258 -14.74 -2.12 -14.83
N ARG A 259 -14.50 -2.91 -15.89
CA ARG A 259 -14.60 -4.39 -15.82
C ARG A 259 -13.59 -4.98 -14.84
N SER A 260 -12.34 -4.50 -14.84
CA SER A 260 -11.31 -4.97 -13.91
C SER A 260 -11.64 -4.60 -12.47
N LEU A 261 -12.17 -3.39 -12.24
CA LEU A 261 -12.65 -2.95 -10.92
C LEU A 261 -13.80 -3.83 -10.43
N ALA A 262 -14.84 -4.03 -11.24
CA ALA A 262 -16.00 -4.83 -10.86
C ALA A 262 -15.59 -6.24 -10.46
N LYS A 263 -14.73 -6.88 -11.26
CA LYS A 263 -14.17 -8.20 -10.94
C LYS A 263 -13.36 -8.21 -9.64
N GLY A 264 -12.47 -7.23 -9.46
CA GLY A 264 -11.62 -7.10 -8.27
C GLY A 264 -12.43 -6.82 -7.01
N LEU A 265 -13.48 -6.01 -7.12
CA LEU A 265 -14.39 -5.64 -6.02
C LEU A 265 -15.51 -6.67 -5.80
N ARG A 266 -15.60 -7.71 -6.65
CA ARG A 266 -16.65 -8.75 -6.61
C ARG A 266 -18.05 -8.16 -6.83
N LEU A 267 -18.15 -7.14 -7.68
CA LEU A 267 -19.42 -6.54 -8.09
C LEU A 267 -19.92 -7.21 -9.36
N SER A 268 -21.24 -7.33 -9.50
CA SER A 268 -21.87 -8.02 -10.63
C SER A 268 -21.90 -7.16 -11.90
N LYS A 269 -21.90 -5.83 -11.77
CA LYS A 269 -22.03 -4.90 -12.88
C LYS A 269 -20.85 -3.92 -12.93
N PRO A 270 -20.17 -3.79 -14.08
CA PRO A 270 -19.11 -2.80 -14.25
C PRO A 270 -19.59 -1.36 -14.00
N GLU A 271 -20.86 -1.04 -14.33
CA GLU A 271 -21.46 0.28 -14.18
C GLU A 271 -21.45 0.77 -12.73
N ASP A 272 -21.49 -0.16 -11.76
CA ASP A 272 -21.42 0.15 -10.32
C ASP A 272 -20.07 0.71 -9.92
N THR A 273 -19.05 0.61 -10.77
CA THR A 273 -17.70 1.15 -10.53
C THR A 273 -17.45 2.51 -11.20
N ALA A 274 -18.46 3.11 -11.85
CA ALA A 274 -18.26 4.33 -12.65
C ALA A 274 -17.67 5.50 -11.83
N GLU A 275 -18.20 5.72 -10.63
CA GLU A 275 -17.71 6.77 -9.73
C GLU A 275 -16.34 6.45 -9.16
N GLY A 276 -16.11 5.19 -8.77
CA GLY A 276 -14.80 4.71 -8.34
C GLY A 276 -13.72 4.88 -9.43
N TYR A 277 -14.07 4.67 -10.70
CA TYR A 277 -13.19 4.96 -11.83
C TYR A 277 -12.80 6.45 -11.89
N GLU A 278 -13.77 7.36 -11.80
CA GLU A 278 -13.48 8.80 -11.86
C GLU A 278 -12.54 9.24 -10.73
N VAL A 279 -12.66 8.63 -9.56
CA VAL A 279 -11.75 8.89 -8.43
C VAL A 279 -10.36 8.35 -8.72
N ILE A 280 -10.22 7.06 -9.05
CA ILE A 280 -8.88 6.45 -9.19
C ILE A 280 -8.11 6.99 -10.39
N LYS A 281 -8.79 7.50 -11.41
CA LYS A 281 -8.17 8.16 -12.56
C LYS A 281 -7.23 9.30 -12.15
N THR A 282 -7.55 10.00 -11.05
CA THR A 282 -6.77 11.13 -10.52
C THR A 282 -6.09 10.84 -9.19
N LEU A 283 -6.36 9.68 -8.59
CA LEU A 283 -5.88 9.34 -7.26
C LEU A 283 -4.42 8.92 -7.24
N TYR A 284 -4.00 8.14 -8.24
CA TYR A 284 -2.67 7.54 -8.27
C TYR A 284 -1.58 8.57 -8.58
N GLU A 285 -0.46 8.39 -7.90
CA GLU A 285 0.76 9.14 -8.18
C GLU A 285 1.33 8.76 -9.55
N ARG A 286 1.75 9.76 -10.34
CA ARG A 286 2.45 9.51 -11.60
C ARG A 286 3.84 8.93 -11.39
N LYS A 287 4.53 9.37 -10.35
CA LYS A 287 5.81 8.84 -9.89
C LYS A 287 5.57 8.19 -8.53
N ILE A 288 5.62 6.89 -8.49
CA ILE A 288 5.22 6.07 -7.33
C ILE A 288 6.23 6.08 -6.18
N TYR A 289 6.85 7.23 -5.88
CA TYR A 289 7.75 7.36 -4.73
C TYR A 289 6.99 7.18 -3.41
N PRO A 290 7.54 6.43 -2.43
CA PRO A 290 6.97 6.40 -1.10
C PRO A 290 7.03 7.79 -0.43
N SER A 291 5.99 8.14 0.33
CA SER A 291 5.90 9.42 1.04
C SER A 291 6.52 9.33 2.44
N ALA A 292 7.73 9.80 2.61
CA ALA A 292 8.36 9.89 3.93
C ALA A 292 7.55 10.77 4.89
N GLU A 293 6.97 11.86 4.41
CA GLU A 293 6.10 12.73 5.19
C GLU A 293 4.83 12.01 5.64
N GLY A 294 4.18 11.26 4.75
CA GLY A 294 3.01 10.45 5.08
C GLY A 294 3.31 9.36 6.12
N VAL A 295 4.48 8.74 6.04
CA VAL A 295 4.95 7.77 7.04
C VAL A 295 5.21 8.48 8.38
N ARG A 296 5.88 9.65 8.40
CA ARG A 296 6.11 10.45 9.62
C ARG A 296 4.81 10.84 10.30
N ASN A 297 3.79 11.27 9.55
CA ASN A 297 2.49 11.60 10.12
C ASN A 297 1.86 10.41 10.83
N THR A 298 1.96 9.22 10.26
CA THR A 298 1.43 7.99 10.88
C THR A 298 2.24 7.60 12.12
N ILE A 299 3.58 7.67 12.06
CA ILE A 299 4.46 7.43 13.22
C ILE A 299 4.12 8.40 14.36
N ARG A 300 3.97 9.69 14.07
CA ARG A 300 3.60 10.71 15.05
C ARG A 300 2.27 10.39 15.72
N LEU A 301 1.24 10.09 14.94
CA LEU A 301 -0.10 9.78 15.47
C LEU A 301 -0.10 8.53 16.35
N LEU A 302 0.45 7.43 15.86
CA LEU A 302 0.45 6.15 16.57
C LEU A 302 1.50 6.09 17.68
N GLY A 303 2.61 6.80 17.52
CA GLY A 303 3.68 6.92 18.50
C GLY A 303 3.26 7.66 19.78
N ALA A 304 2.14 8.41 19.74
CA ALA A 304 1.57 9.03 20.94
C ALA A 304 1.19 7.99 22.02
N SER A 305 0.79 6.77 21.60
CA SER A 305 0.38 5.69 22.49
C SER A 305 1.27 4.44 22.40
N ASN A 306 2.30 4.44 21.54
CA ASN A 306 3.19 3.29 21.34
C ASN A 306 4.65 3.74 21.19
N GLU A 307 5.45 3.53 22.24
CA GLU A 307 6.87 3.96 22.26
C GLU A 307 7.72 3.31 21.18
N LYS A 308 7.48 2.03 20.85
CA LYS A 308 8.23 1.34 19.80
C LYS A 308 8.00 1.99 18.44
N ILE A 309 6.75 2.38 18.14
CA ILE A 309 6.42 3.11 16.90
C ILE A 309 7.03 4.52 16.95
N ARG A 310 7.01 5.20 18.10
CA ARG A 310 7.60 6.54 18.27
C ARG A 310 9.09 6.57 17.93
N GLY A 311 9.81 5.47 18.21
CA GLY A 311 11.25 5.34 17.93
C GLY A 311 11.59 5.10 16.44
N LEU A 312 10.62 4.86 15.59
CA LEU A 312 10.85 4.63 14.15
C LEU A 312 11.21 5.95 13.43
N ARG A 313 12.08 5.84 12.43
CA ARG A 313 12.37 6.92 11.50
C ARG A 313 11.79 6.56 10.14
N ALA A 314 11.02 7.44 9.54
CA ALA A 314 10.34 7.18 8.27
C ALA A 314 11.32 6.83 7.13
N GLU A 315 12.48 7.48 7.14
CA GLU A 315 13.53 7.30 6.13
C GLU A 315 14.11 5.87 6.16
N ASP A 316 14.20 5.25 7.35
CA ASP A 316 14.72 3.90 7.51
C ASP A 316 13.71 2.82 7.05
N LEU A 317 12.44 3.21 6.91
CA LEU A 317 11.34 2.34 6.48
C LEU A 317 11.09 2.40 4.97
N ILE A 318 11.85 3.19 4.23
CA ILE A 318 11.67 3.40 2.79
C ILE A 318 12.87 2.85 2.02
N ASP A 319 12.59 2.16 0.92
CA ASP A 319 13.58 1.73 -0.05
C ASP A 319 13.09 2.09 -1.47
N ASP A 320 13.40 3.29 -1.91
CA ASP A 320 12.97 3.81 -3.20
C ASP A 320 13.94 3.52 -4.37
N ARG A 321 14.98 2.68 -4.14
CA ARG A 321 16.01 2.38 -5.14
C ARG A 321 15.43 1.91 -6.47
N THR A 322 14.42 1.05 -6.43
CA THR A 322 13.76 0.54 -7.64
C THR A 322 12.99 1.64 -8.37
N VAL A 323 12.27 2.51 -7.64
CA VAL A 323 11.53 3.63 -8.24
C VAL A 323 12.49 4.61 -8.91
N ARG A 324 13.63 4.94 -8.27
CA ARG A 324 14.70 5.76 -8.87
C ARG A 324 15.25 5.14 -10.15
N LYS A 325 15.46 3.81 -10.16
CA LYS A 325 15.90 3.09 -11.35
C LYS A 325 14.89 3.16 -12.49
N LEU A 326 13.59 3.02 -12.21
CA LEU A 326 12.52 3.18 -13.18
C LEU A 326 12.46 4.60 -13.76
N GLU A 327 12.63 5.61 -12.91
CA GLU A 327 12.71 7.01 -13.36
C GLU A 327 13.91 7.26 -14.26
N GLN A 328 15.10 6.76 -13.89
CA GLN A 328 16.32 6.86 -14.70
C GLN A 328 16.18 6.17 -16.07
N LYS A 329 15.39 5.09 -16.15
CA LYS A 329 15.04 4.41 -17.41
C LYS A 329 13.99 5.16 -18.24
N GLY A 330 13.46 6.27 -17.76
CA GLY A 330 12.47 7.08 -18.49
C GLY A 330 11.05 6.52 -18.46
N LEU A 331 10.73 5.53 -17.57
CA LEU A 331 9.43 4.87 -17.57
C LEU A 331 8.28 5.86 -17.38
N PHE A 332 8.38 6.77 -16.41
CA PHE A 332 7.32 7.73 -16.10
C PHE A 332 7.07 8.74 -17.24
N GLN A 333 8.12 9.12 -17.99
CA GLN A 333 8.01 10.04 -19.11
C GLN A 333 7.37 9.36 -20.33
N THR A 334 7.70 8.09 -20.57
CA THR A 334 7.17 7.31 -21.69
C THR A 334 5.67 7.07 -21.57
N LEU A 335 5.17 6.88 -20.37
CA LEU A 335 3.75 6.60 -20.08
C LEU A 335 2.91 7.87 -19.84
N SER A 336 3.51 9.06 -19.88
CA SER A 336 2.82 10.35 -19.70
C SER A 336 2.38 11.02 -21.01
N LYS A 337 2.59 10.33 -22.14
CA LYS A 337 2.17 10.76 -23.48
C LYS A 337 0.80 10.15 -23.82
#